data_1609ce9a12cab991cc3b3d1df7303bb8
#
_entry.id   1609ce9a12cab991cc3b3d1df7303bb8
#
_cell.length_a   1.000
_cell.length_b   1.000
_cell.length_c   1.000
_cell.angle_alpha   90.00
_cell.angle_beta   90.00
_cell.angle_gamma   90.00
#
_symmetry.space_group_name_H-M   'P 1'
#
loop_
_entity.id
_entity.type
_entity.pdbx_description
1 polymer ?
#
loop_
_entity_poly.entity_id
_entity_poly.type
_entity_poly.pdbx_seq_one_letter_code
_entity_poly.pdbx_strand_id
1 'polypeptide(L)'
;MRLDARNSLAALGVLIAAFWITLQLMGDPNPWTVQPSSQDSAIQVVEATYGLNCLGFKPRPGLVNAVKAGNATHTISDVCEKALETCEFFADLGQLPDPAPGCDKDLSVNWRCGSREKIKSVRTSERADGKLVSLRCP
;
A
#
# COMPACT_ATOMS: atom_id res chain seq x y z
N MET A 1 9.57 55.56 -45.48
CA MET A 1 10.18 54.70 -44.47
C MET A 1 10.51 53.36 -45.13
N ARG A 2 11.78 53.07 -45.41
CA ARG A 2 12.20 51.73 -45.91
C ARG A 2 12.54 50.90 -44.68
N LEU A 3 11.72 49.91 -44.40
CA LEU A 3 12.05 48.91 -43.42
C LEU A 3 13.19 48.04 -43.94
N ASP A 4 14.31 48.07 -43.27
CA ASP A 4 15.51 47.30 -43.64
C ASP A 4 15.20 45.80 -43.41
N ALA A 5 14.98 45.08 -44.50
CA ALA A 5 14.71 43.63 -44.49
C ALA A 5 15.85 42.78 -43.83
N ARG A 6 17.04 43.35 -43.69
CA ARG A 6 18.17 42.68 -43.04
C ARG A 6 18.01 42.48 -41.52
N ASN A 7 17.38 43.43 -40.84
CA ASN A 7 17.19 43.35 -39.40
C ASN A 7 16.06 42.39 -39.03
N SER A 8 15.06 42.18 -39.90
CA SER A 8 13.97 41.24 -39.65
C SER A 8 14.40 39.76 -39.69
N LEU A 9 15.35 39.42 -40.56
CA LEU A 9 15.87 38.05 -40.67
C LEU A 9 16.72 37.64 -39.46
N ALA A 10 17.50 38.58 -38.91
CA ALA A 10 18.32 38.34 -37.72
C ALA A 10 17.42 38.12 -36.47
N ALA A 11 16.37 38.89 -36.31
CA ALA A 11 15.42 38.74 -35.20
C ALA A 11 14.67 37.41 -35.24
N LEU A 12 14.28 36.94 -36.44
CA LEU A 12 13.60 35.63 -36.59
C LEU A 12 14.52 34.47 -36.24
N GLY A 13 15.79 34.52 -36.60
CA GLY A 13 16.77 33.49 -36.28
C GLY A 13 17.02 33.33 -34.78
N VAL A 14 17.07 34.43 -34.03
CA VAL A 14 17.26 34.41 -32.57
C VAL A 14 16.04 33.80 -31.85
N LEU A 15 14.83 34.12 -32.32
CA LEU A 15 13.60 33.54 -31.70
C LEU A 15 13.47 32.03 -31.95
N ILE A 16 13.86 31.56 -33.14
CA ILE A 16 13.83 30.11 -33.43
C ILE A 16 14.88 29.37 -32.59
N ALA A 17 16.09 29.92 -32.46
CA ALA A 17 17.15 29.31 -31.63
C ALA A 17 16.74 29.26 -30.16
N ALA A 18 16.13 30.31 -29.62
CA ALA A 18 15.65 30.34 -28.25
C ALA A 18 14.52 29.30 -28.02
N PHE A 19 13.64 29.11 -28.98
CA PHE A 19 12.58 28.12 -28.90
C PHE A 19 13.12 26.67 -28.91
N TRP A 20 14.14 26.38 -29.71
CA TRP A 20 14.80 25.07 -29.73
C TRP A 20 15.54 24.76 -28.43
N ILE A 21 16.20 25.76 -27.84
CA ILE A 21 16.91 25.59 -26.56
C ILE A 21 15.90 25.32 -25.43
N THR A 22 14.75 25.99 -25.41
CA THR A 22 13.71 25.73 -24.40
C THR A 22 13.04 24.36 -24.55
N LEU A 23 12.90 23.83 -25.77
CA LEU A 23 12.41 22.47 -25.97
C LEU A 23 13.40 21.41 -25.49
N GLN A 24 14.70 21.65 -25.58
CA GLN A 24 15.71 20.70 -25.10
C GLN A 24 15.86 20.70 -23.58
N LEU A 25 15.46 21.79 -22.90
CA LEU A 25 15.44 21.87 -21.44
C LEU A 25 14.21 21.20 -20.81
N MET A 26 13.15 20.99 -21.56
CA MET A 26 12.08 20.08 -21.21
C MET A 26 12.51 18.70 -21.65
N GLY A 27 13.36 18.05 -20.80
CA GLY A 27 13.91 16.73 -21.09
C GLY A 27 12.79 15.82 -21.59
N ASP A 28 13.00 15.21 -22.76
CA ASP A 28 12.06 14.23 -23.31
C ASP A 28 11.80 13.19 -22.21
N PRO A 29 10.54 12.99 -21.79
CA PRO A 29 10.23 11.89 -20.89
C PRO A 29 10.60 10.63 -21.68
N ASN A 30 11.77 10.06 -21.35
CA ASN A 30 12.22 8.83 -21.96
C ASN A 30 11.11 7.78 -21.72
N PRO A 31 10.38 7.35 -22.75
CA PRO A 31 9.23 6.46 -22.57
C PRO A 31 9.64 5.08 -22.01
N TRP A 32 10.94 4.83 -21.86
CA TRP A 32 11.51 3.60 -21.35
C TRP A 32 12.00 3.70 -19.90
N THR A 33 12.04 4.88 -19.27
CA THR A 33 12.22 4.99 -17.83
C THR A 33 10.89 4.66 -17.16
N VAL A 34 10.59 3.38 -17.04
CA VAL A 34 9.59 2.90 -16.11
C VAL A 34 10.13 3.22 -14.71
N GLN A 35 9.79 4.41 -14.21
CA GLN A 35 9.97 4.68 -12.79
C GLN A 35 9.11 3.65 -12.06
N PRO A 36 9.69 2.85 -11.15
CA PRO A 36 8.88 2.01 -10.29
C PRO A 36 7.87 2.93 -9.60
N SER A 37 6.60 2.72 -9.87
CA SER A 37 5.55 3.47 -9.19
C SER A 37 5.74 3.23 -7.69
N SER A 38 5.58 4.24 -6.87
CA SER A 38 5.67 4.10 -5.40
C SER A 38 4.69 3.04 -4.86
N GLN A 39 3.75 2.59 -5.67
CA GLN A 39 2.85 1.48 -5.40
C GLN A 39 3.51 0.10 -5.49
N ASP A 40 4.63 -0.03 -6.20
CA ASP A 40 5.33 -1.32 -6.32
C ASP A 40 6.07 -1.73 -5.03
N SER A 41 6.27 -0.81 -4.09
CA SER A 41 6.86 -1.09 -2.77
C SER A 41 5.85 -1.06 -1.61
N ALA A 42 4.59 -0.70 -1.87
CA ALA A 42 3.57 -0.60 -0.84
C ALA A 42 3.23 -1.97 -0.21
N ILE A 43 2.96 -1.94 1.10
CA ILE A 43 2.47 -3.12 1.83
C ILE A 43 1.07 -3.46 1.32
N GLN A 44 0.92 -4.67 0.81
CA GLN A 44 -0.36 -5.21 0.36
C GLN A 44 -0.74 -6.39 1.25
N VAL A 45 -1.78 -6.23 2.04
CA VAL A 45 -2.35 -7.31 2.85
C VAL A 45 -3.10 -8.26 1.92
N VAL A 46 -2.66 -9.52 1.90
CA VAL A 46 -3.23 -10.58 1.06
C VAL A 46 -4.38 -11.26 1.77
N GLU A 47 -4.16 -11.62 3.03
CA GLU A 47 -5.14 -12.26 3.88
C GLU A 47 -4.81 -12.00 5.35
N ALA A 48 -5.82 -11.72 6.14
CA ALA A 48 -5.68 -11.63 7.58
C ALA A 48 -6.85 -12.31 8.28
N THR A 49 -6.52 -13.17 9.25
CA THR A 49 -7.53 -13.92 10.01
C THR A 49 -7.32 -13.70 11.49
N TYR A 50 -8.37 -13.23 12.16
CA TYR A 50 -8.40 -13.05 13.60
C TYR A 50 -9.22 -14.15 14.24
N GLY A 51 -8.59 -14.90 15.17
CA GLY A 51 -9.22 -15.99 15.89
C GLY A 51 -9.21 -17.33 15.14
N LEU A 52 -8.24 -17.60 14.29
CA LEU A 52 -8.14 -18.88 13.57
C LEU A 52 -8.06 -20.07 14.53
N ASN A 53 -7.40 -19.88 15.68
CA ASN A 53 -7.33 -20.87 16.76
C ASN A 53 -8.68 -21.12 17.44
N CYS A 54 -9.67 -20.24 17.23
CA CYS A 54 -11.04 -20.36 17.78
C CYS A 54 -12.01 -21.06 16.84
N LEU A 55 -11.54 -21.59 15.70
CA LEU A 55 -12.36 -22.44 14.84
C LEU A 55 -12.89 -23.64 15.63
N GLY A 56 -14.20 -23.82 15.62
CA GLY A 56 -14.86 -24.88 16.38
C GLY A 56 -15.07 -24.56 17.87
N PHE A 57 -14.62 -23.40 18.35
CA PHE A 57 -14.97 -22.93 19.68
C PHE A 57 -16.50 -22.77 19.76
N LYS A 58 -17.12 -23.39 20.74
CA LYS A 58 -18.57 -23.29 20.97
C LYS A 58 -18.83 -22.15 21.93
N PRO A 59 -19.25 -20.98 21.47
CA PRO A 59 -19.61 -19.87 22.33
C PRO A 59 -20.84 -20.25 23.18
N ARG A 60 -21.16 -19.40 24.15
CA ARG A 60 -22.37 -19.55 24.97
C ARG A 60 -23.63 -19.73 24.07
N PRO A 61 -24.64 -20.44 24.52
CA PRO A 61 -25.85 -20.62 23.74
C PRO A 61 -26.39 -19.28 23.22
N GLY A 62 -26.72 -19.24 21.92
CA GLY A 62 -27.19 -18.03 21.25
C GLY A 62 -26.14 -17.20 20.51
N LEU A 63 -24.83 -17.47 20.68
CA LEU A 63 -23.77 -16.86 19.88
C LEU A 63 -23.37 -17.81 18.75
N VAL A 64 -23.28 -17.27 17.56
CA VAL A 64 -22.79 -18.00 16.37
C VAL A 64 -21.31 -17.74 16.22
N ASN A 65 -20.50 -18.79 16.18
CA ASN A 65 -19.09 -18.65 15.84
C ASN A 65 -18.98 -18.13 14.40
N ALA A 66 -18.47 -16.92 14.25
CA ALA A 66 -18.30 -16.22 12.98
C ALA A 66 -16.87 -16.22 12.48
N VAL A 67 -15.96 -17.00 13.08
CA VAL A 67 -14.57 -17.09 12.62
C VAL A 67 -14.54 -17.67 11.21
N LYS A 68 -14.03 -16.86 10.29
CA LYS A 68 -13.79 -17.23 8.89
C LYS A 68 -12.39 -16.81 8.50
N ALA A 69 -11.74 -17.60 7.66
CA ALA A 69 -10.49 -17.18 7.05
C ALA A 69 -10.69 -15.82 6.34
N GLY A 70 -9.73 -14.93 6.51
CA GLY A 70 -9.78 -13.61 5.90
C GLY A 70 -10.72 -12.60 6.59
N ASN A 71 -11.29 -12.91 7.75
CA ASN A 71 -12.27 -12.05 8.44
C ASN A 71 -11.71 -10.67 8.86
N ALA A 72 -10.40 -10.52 8.98
CA ALA A 72 -9.72 -9.28 9.32
C ALA A 72 -9.02 -8.60 8.12
N THR A 73 -9.08 -9.20 6.93
CA THR A 73 -8.32 -8.73 5.76
C THR A 73 -8.66 -7.29 5.40
N HIS A 74 -9.93 -6.95 5.28
CA HIS A 74 -10.36 -5.61 4.90
C HIS A 74 -9.91 -4.57 5.93
N THR A 75 -10.16 -4.83 7.21
CA THR A 75 -9.82 -3.89 8.29
C THR A 75 -8.30 -3.61 8.32
N ILE A 76 -7.47 -4.66 8.22
CA ILE A 76 -6.01 -4.48 8.26
C ILE A 76 -5.50 -3.87 6.95
N SER A 77 -6.12 -4.18 5.80
CA SER A 77 -5.80 -3.51 4.55
C SER A 77 -6.03 -2.01 4.64
N ASP A 78 -7.15 -1.56 5.18
CA ASP A 78 -7.47 -0.13 5.32
C ASP A 78 -6.47 0.59 6.23
N VAL A 79 -6.06 -0.06 7.33
CA VAL A 79 -5.05 0.50 8.24
C VAL A 79 -3.69 0.64 7.54
N CYS A 80 -3.33 -0.32 6.68
CA CYS A 80 -2.04 -0.38 6.01
C CYS A 80 -2.02 0.25 4.61
N GLU A 81 -3.15 0.75 4.09
CA GLU A 81 -3.31 1.23 2.70
C GLU A 81 -2.24 2.26 2.28
N LYS A 82 -1.81 3.10 3.22
CA LYS A 82 -0.84 4.18 2.95
C LYS A 82 0.58 3.85 3.38
N ALA A 83 0.79 2.65 3.92
CA ALA A 83 2.09 2.24 4.41
C ALA A 83 2.98 1.74 3.25
N LEU A 84 4.15 2.35 3.08
CA LEU A 84 5.12 1.95 2.07
C LEU A 84 6.06 0.87 2.60
N GLU A 85 6.77 1.14 3.69
CA GLU A 85 7.82 0.25 4.21
C GLU A 85 7.40 -0.47 5.49
N THR A 86 6.61 0.19 6.34
CA THR A 86 6.20 -0.35 7.64
C THR A 86 4.77 0.02 7.94
N CYS A 87 3.97 -0.98 8.32
CA CYS A 87 2.63 -0.81 8.86
C CYS A 87 2.59 -1.39 10.27
N GLU A 88 2.24 -0.58 11.25
CA GLU A 88 2.11 -1.00 12.64
C GLU A 88 0.69 -0.75 13.15
N PHE A 89 0.12 -1.75 13.80
CA PHE A 89 -1.22 -1.65 14.37
C PHE A 89 -1.36 -2.55 15.60
N PHE A 90 -2.33 -2.23 16.45
CA PHE A 90 -2.67 -3.09 17.58
C PHE A 90 -3.77 -4.07 17.18
N ALA A 91 -3.55 -5.35 17.47
CA ALA A 91 -4.59 -6.35 17.34
C ALA A 91 -5.51 -6.25 18.55
N ASP A 92 -6.55 -5.43 18.48
CA ASP A 92 -7.50 -5.24 19.55
C ASP A 92 -8.96 -5.31 19.07
N LEU A 93 -9.87 -5.56 20.01
CA LEU A 93 -11.31 -5.67 19.75
C LEU A 93 -11.96 -4.34 19.36
N GLY A 94 -11.28 -3.20 19.54
CA GLY A 94 -11.77 -1.89 19.10
C GLY A 94 -11.64 -1.72 17.59
N GLN A 95 -10.66 -2.37 16.99
CA GLN A 95 -10.40 -2.31 15.55
C GLN A 95 -10.90 -3.57 14.81
N LEU A 96 -10.79 -4.73 15.45
CA LEU A 96 -11.19 -6.01 14.87
C LEU A 96 -12.48 -6.50 15.53
N PRO A 97 -13.54 -6.77 14.75
CA PRO A 97 -14.77 -7.32 15.31
C PRO A 97 -14.49 -8.66 15.99
N ASP A 98 -15.10 -8.90 17.16
CA ASP A 98 -14.92 -10.14 17.91
C ASP A 98 -15.67 -11.32 17.26
N PRO A 99 -15.00 -12.22 16.56
CA PRO A 99 -15.66 -13.34 15.88
C PRO A 99 -15.98 -14.51 16.81
N ALA A 100 -15.42 -14.53 18.01
CA ALA A 100 -15.57 -15.63 18.97
C ALA A 100 -15.45 -15.10 20.42
N PRO A 101 -16.51 -14.47 20.95
CA PRO A 101 -16.51 -13.95 22.32
C PRO A 101 -16.20 -15.02 23.35
N GLY A 102 -15.22 -14.73 24.20
CA GLY A 102 -14.75 -15.63 25.25
C GLY A 102 -13.66 -16.64 24.83
N CYS A 103 -13.21 -16.59 23.58
CA CYS A 103 -12.02 -17.30 23.13
C CYS A 103 -10.84 -16.33 23.02
N ASP A 104 -9.67 -16.71 23.55
CA ASP A 104 -8.43 -15.99 23.34
C ASP A 104 -7.97 -16.17 21.89
N LYS A 105 -7.91 -15.09 21.13
CA LYS A 105 -7.71 -15.12 19.69
C LYS A 105 -6.27 -14.90 19.28
N ASP A 106 -5.80 -15.68 18.32
CA ASP A 106 -4.58 -15.37 17.55
C ASP A 106 -4.90 -14.40 16.40
N LEU A 107 -3.86 -13.81 15.83
CA LEU A 107 -3.94 -13.08 14.56
C LEU A 107 -2.88 -13.63 13.60
N SER A 108 -3.31 -13.96 12.40
CA SER A 108 -2.46 -14.35 11.29
C SER A 108 -2.63 -13.33 10.17
N VAL A 109 -1.51 -12.78 9.66
CA VAL A 109 -1.51 -11.84 8.55
C VAL A 109 -0.51 -12.29 7.50
N ASN A 110 -0.97 -12.36 6.25
CA ASN A 110 -0.19 -12.59 5.06
C ASN A 110 -0.14 -11.30 4.25
N TRP A 111 1.06 -10.84 3.89
CA TRP A 111 1.24 -9.63 3.10
C TRP A 111 2.38 -9.79 2.09
N ARG A 112 2.48 -8.85 1.17
CA ARG A 112 3.59 -8.73 0.23
C ARG A 112 3.99 -7.26 0.08
N CYS A 113 5.21 -7.04 -0.37
CA CYS A 113 5.76 -5.73 -0.67
C CYS A 113 5.69 -5.52 -2.18
N GLY A 114 4.67 -4.79 -2.62
CA GLY A 114 4.38 -4.68 -4.06
C GLY A 114 3.76 -5.94 -4.66
N SER A 115 3.44 -5.85 -5.95
CA SER A 115 2.65 -6.87 -6.65
C SER A 115 3.40 -8.16 -7.00
N ARG A 116 4.73 -8.10 -7.06
CA ARG A 116 5.59 -9.19 -7.56
C ARG A 116 6.38 -9.93 -6.50
N GLU A 117 6.34 -9.47 -5.25
CA GLU A 117 7.11 -10.07 -4.18
C GLU A 117 6.44 -11.30 -3.56
N LYS A 118 7.27 -12.11 -2.91
CA LYS A 118 6.80 -13.29 -2.16
C LYS A 118 5.93 -12.86 -0.99
N ILE A 119 4.94 -13.70 -0.69
CA ILE A 119 4.11 -13.53 0.48
C ILE A 119 4.96 -13.74 1.74
N LYS A 120 4.89 -12.78 2.64
CA LYS A 120 5.41 -12.82 3.99
C LYS A 120 4.25 -13.14 4.94
N SER A 121 4.54 -13.68 6.10
CA SER A 121 3.52 -13.97 7.09
C SER A 121 4.00 -13.65 8.51
N VAL A 122 3.07 -13.23 9.34
CA VAL A 122 3.24 -13.12 10.78
C VAL A 122 2.05 -13.78 11.47
N ARG A 123 2.31 -14.44 12.58
CA ARG A 123 1.27 -14.98 13.46
C ARG A 123 1.57 -14.62 14.89
N THR A 124 0.61 -14.03 15.57
CA THR A 124 0.68 -13.85 17.01
C THR A 124 0.35 -15.17 17.71
N SER A 125 0.87 -15.38 18.91
CA SER A 125 0.40 -16.47 19.77
C SER A 125 -1.06 -16.24 20.21
N GLU A 126 -1.65 -17.25 20.81
CA GLU A 126 -2.92 -17.19 21.53
C GLU A 126 -2.96 -15.95 22.42
N ARG A 127 -3.83 -15.00 22.27
CA ARG A 127 -3.93 -13.67 22.85
C ARG A 127 -3.22 -12.61 22.01
N ALA A 128 -3.78 -12.36 20.84
CA ALA A 128 -3.35 -11.23 20.03
C ALA A 128 -3.80 -9.88 20.59
N ASP A 129 -4.87 -9.86 21.40
CA ASP A 129 -5.44 -8.64 21.95
C ASP A 129 -4.41 -7.74 22.61
N GLY A 130 -4.34 -6.50 22.19
CA GLY A 130 -3.43 -5.47 22.69
C GLY A 130 -1.98 -5.63 22.22
N LYS A 131 -1.64 -6.61 21.39
CA LYS A 131 -0.29 -6.75 20.84
C LYS A 131 -0.07 -5.86 19.63
N LEU A 132 1.09 -5.20 19.63
CA LEU A 132 1.58 -4.50 18.46
C LEU A 132 2.03 -5.51 17.40
N VAL A 133 1.49 -5.36 16.21
CA VAL A 133 1.86 -6.14 15.02
C VAL A 133 2.54 -5.21 14.03
N SER A 134 3.68 -5.62 13.49
CA SER A 134 4.46 -4.84 12.52
C SER A 134 4.66 -5.64 11.26
N LEU A 135 4.17 -5.12 10.13
CA LEU A 135 4.42 -5.62 8.79
C LEU A 135 5.53 -4.76 8.18
N ARG A 136 6.57 -5.40 7.65
CA ARG A 136 7.73 -4.67 7.12
C ARG A 136 8.10 -5.12 5.72
N CYS A 137 8.42 -4.12 4.92
CA CYS A 137 9.05 -4.25 3.62
C CYS A 137 10.52 -3.85 3.73
N PRO A 138 11.44 -4.55 3.04
CA PRO A 138 12.87 -4.22 3.04
C PRO A 138 13.14 -2.90 2.33
#